data_5a8de8aea69cfb84ca9816e2884882ae
#
_entry.id   5a8de8aea69cfb84ca9816e2884882ae
#
_cell.length_a   1.000
_cell.length_b   1.000
_cell.length_c   1.000
_cell.angle_alpha   90.00
_cell.angle_beta   90.00
_cell.angle_gamma   90.00
#
_symmetry.space_group_name_H-M   'P 1'
#
loop_
_entity.id
_entity.type
_entity.pdbx_description
1 polymer ?
#
loop_
_entity_poly.entity_id
_entity_poly.type
_entity_poly.pdbx_seq_one_letter_code
_entity_poly.pdbx_strand_id
1 'polypeptide(L)' 'MTDSDLMPYGKYKGEKMANVPASYLLWLYENGKCSASVMAYIKDNYDVLKMEVKK' A
#
# COMPACT_ATOMS: atom_id res chain seq x y z
N MET A 1 0.39 9.68 5.13
CA MET A 1 1.49 8.77 4.79
C MET A 1 1.96 9.07 3.37
N THR A 2 3.26 9.09 3.18
CA THR A 2 3.86 9.40 1.89
C THR A 2 4.71 8.22 1.40
N ASP A 3 5.22 8.34 0.17
CA ASP A 3 6.07 7.29 -0.41
C ASP A 3 7.35 7.06 0.39
N SER A 4 7.80 8.07 1.14
CA SER A 4 9.01 7.98 1.95
C SER A 4 8.76 7.28 3.29
N ASP A 5 7.52 7.14 3.70
CA ASP A 5 7.19 6.49 4.96
C ASP A 5 7.45 4.99 4.87
N LEU A 6 7.80 4.40 6.01
CA LEU A 6 8.06 2.97 6.07
C LEU A 6 6.78 2.20 6.35
N MET A 7 6.69 1.00 5.79
CA MET A 7 5.57 0.11 6.05
C MET A 7 5.56 -0.26 7.53
N PRO A 8 4.46 0.02 8.26
CA PRO A 8 4.44 -0.17 9.72
C PRO A 8 4.25 -1.63 10.16
N TYR A 9 3.86 -2.50 9.24
CA TYR A 9 3.60 -3.90 9.62
C TYR A 9 3.56 -4.77 8.36
N GLY A 10 3.47 -6.08 8.57
CA GLY A 10 3.28 -7.05 7.51
C GLY A 10 4.58 -7.52 6.90
N LYS A 11 4.46 -8.17 5.75
CA LYS A 11 5.59 -8.79 5.05
C LYS A 11 6.68 -7.77 4.67
N TYR A 12 6.28 -6.55 4.41
CA TYR A 12 7.20 -5.50 3.96
C TYR A 12 7.49 -4.46 5.03
N LYS A 13 7.34 -4.84 6.30
CA LYS A 13 7.63 -3.95 7.41
C LYS A 13 9.05 -3.41 7.32
N GLY A 14 9.20 -2.10 7.44
CA GLY A 14 10.50 -1.44 7.35
C GLY A 14 10.89 -1.03 5.94
N GLU A 15 10.13 -1.43 4.94
CA GLU A 15 10.36 -1.01 3.57
C GLU A 15 9.63 0.30 3.29
N LYS A 16 10.19 1.13 2.41
CA LYS A 16 9.52 2.36 2.00
C LYS A 16 8.24 2.02 1.26
N MET A 17 7.20 2.81 1.46
CA MET A 17 5.92 2.57 0.79
C MET A 17 6.08 2.51 -0.73
N ALA A 18 6.99 3.30 -1.28
CA ALA A 18 7.26 3.28 -2.72
C ALA A 18 7.81 1.94 -3.21
N ASN A 19 8.43 1.18 -2.32
CA ASN A 19 9.01 -0.12 -2.67
C ASN A 19 8.05 -1.29 -2.44
N VAL A 20 6.92 -1.03 -1.77
CA VAL A 20 5.93 -2.08 -1.52
C VAL A 20 5.14 -2.34 -2.81
N PRO A 21 5.01 -3.61 -3.24
CA PRO A 21 4.26 -3.90 -4.46
C PRO A 21 2.81 -3.45 -4.40
N ALA A 22 2.31 -2.94 -5.53
CA ALA A 22 0.93 -2.48 -5.61
C ALA A 22 -0.06 -3.61 -5.30
N SER A 23 0.24 -4.82 -5.76
CA SER A 23 -0.64 -5.97 -5.50
C SER A 23 -0.78 -6.25 -4.00
N TYR A 24 0.31 -6.11 -3.24
CA TYR A 24 0.27 -6.31 -1.80
C TYR A 24 -0.60 -5.24 -1.12
N LEU A 25 -0.43 -3.99 -1.52
CA LEU A 25 -1.21 -2.89 -0.96
C LEU A 25 -2.70 -3.06 -1.24
N LEU A 26 -3.03 -3.43 -2.47
CA LEU A 26 -4.43 -3.69 -2.83
C LEU A 26 -5.00 -4.86 -2.07
N TRP A 27 -4.20 -5.90 -1.86
CA TRP A 27 -4.63 -7.05 -1.08
C TRP A 27 -4.98 -6.65 0.35
N LEU A 28 -4.13 -5.84 0.98
CA LEU A 28 -4.40 -5.34 2.32
C LEU A 28 -5.69 -4.51 2.37
N TYR A 29 -5.87 -3.68 1.36
CA TYR A 29 -7.05 -2.82 1.28
C TYR A 29 -8.33 -3.65 1.16
N GLU A 30 -8.32 -4.63 0.26
CA GLU A 30 -9.49 -5.46 0.01
C GLU A 30 -9.85 -6.34 1.20
N ASN A 31 -8.85 -6.79 1.95
CA ASN A 31 -9.07 -7.63 3.13
C ASN A 31 -9.29 -6.81 4.40
N GLY A 32 -9.19 -5.49 4.32
CA GLY A 32 -9.40 -4.62 5.47
C GLY A 32 -8.38 -4.81 6.58
N LYS A 33 -7.21 -5.29 6.25
CA LYS A 33 -6.15 -5.58 7.23
C LYS A 33 -5.16 -4.45 7.42
N CYS A 34 -5.41 -3.30 6.82
CA CYS A 34 -4.52 -2.17 6.94
C CYS A 34 -5.04 -1.16 7.98
N SER A 35 -4.10 -0.43 8.58
CA SER A 35 -4.47 0.64 9.50
C SER A 35 -5.06 1.81 8.74
N ALA A 36 -5.66 2.77 9.48
CA ALA A 36 -6.27 3.94 8.84
C ALA A 36 -5.27 4.73 7.99
N SER A 37 -4.03 4.86 8.48
CA SER A 37 -2.99 5.58 7.74
C SER A 37 -2.66 4.90 6.42
N VAL A 38 -2.47 3.59 6.45
CA VAL A 38 -2.17 2.81 5.25
C VAL A 38 -3.36 2.80 4.32
N MET A 39 -4.56 2.67 4.86
CA MET A 39 -5.78 2.68 4.06
C MET A 39 -5.93 4.00 3.31
N ALA A 40 -5.68 5.12 3.98
CA ALA A 40 -5.75 6.43 3.35
C ALA A 40 -4.73 6.55 2.21
N TYR A 41 -3.53 6.06 2.43
CA TYR A 41 -2.49 6.06 1.41
C TYR A 41 -2.92 5.27 0.18
N ILE A 42 -3.43 4.06 0.41
CA ILE A 42 -3.88 3.19 -0.69
C ILE A 42 -5.04 3.84 -1.44
N LYS A 43 -5.97 4.42 -0.72
CA LYS A 43 -7.14 5.07 -1.31
C LYS A 43 -6.74 6.25 -2.19
N ASP A 44 -5.78 7.05 -1.73
CA ASP A 44 -5.30 8.21 -2.48
C ASP A 44 -4.57 7.79 -3.76
N ASN A 45 -3.96 6.62 -3.77
CA ASN A 45 -3.20 6.12 -4.91
C ASN A 45 -3.89 4.94 -5.60
N TYR A 46 -5.16 4.73 -5.32
CA TYR A 46 -5.88 3.55 -5.78
C TYR A 46 -5.81 3.35 -7.29
N ASP A 47 -6.06 4.40 -8.05
CA ASP A 47 -6.03 4.31 -9.52
C ASP A 47 -4.64 3.93 -10.03
N VAL A 48 -3.61 4.55 -9.46
CA VAL A 48 -2.23 4.26 -9.83
C VAL A 48 -1.86 2.82 -9.49
N LEU A 49 -2.26 2.37 -8.31
CA LEU A 49 -1.97 1.00 -7.87
C LEU A 49 -2.65 -0.03 -8.77
N LYS A 50 -3.89 0.24 -9.16
CA LYS A 50 -4.62 -0.65 -10.07
C LYS A 50 -3.97 -0.71 -11.44
N MET A 51 -3.47 0.40 -11.93
CA MET A 51 -2.78 0.44 -13.21
C MET A 51 -1.50 -0.39 -13.17
N GLU A 52 -0.76 -0.31 -12.08
CA GLU A 52 0.47 -1.08 -11.94
C GLU A 52 0.20 -2.59 -11.88
N VAL A 53 -0.87 -2.98 -11.23
CA VAL A 53 -1.23 -4.39 -11.09
C VAL A 53 -1.70 -4.98 -12.41
N LYS A 54 -2.27 -4.17 -13.28
CA LYS A 54 -2.80 -4.64 -14.56
C LYS A 54 -1.75 -4.88 -15.63
N LYS A 55 -0.52 -4.58 -15.37
CA LYS A 55 0.54 -4.80 -16.37
C LYS A 55 0.78 -6.26 -16.66
#